data_6a32854f9b5f97b575935af5080022fd
#
_entry.id   6a32854f9b5f97b575935af5080022fd
#
_cell.length_a   1.000
_cell.length_b   1.000
_cell.length_c   1.000
_cell.angle_alpha   90.00
_cell.angle_beta   90.00
_cell.angle_gamma   90.00
#
_symmetry.space_group_name_H-M   'P 1'
#
loop_
_entity.id
_entity.type
_entity.pdbx_description
1 polymer ?
#
loop_
_entity_poly.entity_id
_entity_poly.type
_entity_poly.pdbx_seq_one_letter_code
_entity_poly.pdbx_strand_id
1 'polypeptide(L)'
;MLNRSINTNILKTYPKFIALSVLILSLLAPIPSHGAKGYRYWGYFQATAGASSWTAAMTGPSVEVKDGDVEGWTFVFSSNDIPAVTPMMDPDFTTLCGETPETSGKIRVGLVVDFGAGNIAPDGEIPNEFFSDCVVVDKGSVGLDVLEAALDVRAGDSGLICGIAGYPASECGAEIDEPAAEEVVAIEATAEPETSSSQSAPILLAVLALFLLSAFFLNRRRTR
;
A
#
# COMPACT_ATOMS: atom_id res chain seq x y z
N MET A 1 45.20 -60.40 -3.40
CA MET A 1 43.75 -60.32 -3.37
C MET A 1 43.32 -59.61 -2.06
N LEU A 2 43.07 -58.32 -2.13
CA LEU A 2 42.58 -57.57 -0.95
C LEU A 2 41.06 -57.59 -0.93
N ASN A 3 40.51 -58.34 -0.01
CA ASN A 3 39.09 -58.40 0.24
C ASN A 3 38.67 -57.22 1.13
N ARG A 4 38.15 -56.15 0.51
CA ARG A 4 37.65 -54.96 1.22
C ARG A 4 36.25 -55.23 1.71
N SER A 5 36.11 -55.71 2.93
CA SER A 5 34.80 -55.86 3.60
C SER A 5 34.13 -54.47 3.74
N ILE A 6 33.12 -54.22 2.95
CA ILE A 6 32.28 -53.02 3.07
C ILE A 6 31.43 -53.14 4.30
N ASN A 7 31.66 -52.27 5.28
CA ASN A 7 30.95 -52.26 6.56
C ASN A 7 29.49 -51.83 6.34
N THR A 8 28.56 -52.79 6.30
CA THR A 8 27.15 -52.65 6.01
C THR A 8 26.38 -51.82 7.07
N ASN A 9 27.00 -51.51 8.20
CA ASN A 9 26.37 -50.69 9.25
C ASN A 9 26.32 -49.19 8.92
N ILE A 10 27.14 -48.72 7.96
CA ILE A 10 27.14 -47.33 7.52
C ILE A 10 25.88 -47.03 6.70
N LEU A 11 25.43 -47.98 5.89
CA LEU A 11 24.29 -47.79 4.99
C LEU A 11 22.93 -47.64 5.69
N LYS A 12 22.81 -48.14 6.95
CA LYS A 12 21.55 -48.06 7.74
C LYS A 12 21.33 -46.69 8.44
N THR A 13 22.38 -45.91 8.61
CA THR A 13 22.29 -44.66 9.38
C THR A 13 22.06 -43.42 8.46
N TYR A 14 22.49 -43.49 7.20
CA TYR A 14 22.32 -42.40 6.22
C TYR A 14 20.87 -42.02 5.92
N PRO A 15 19.88 -42.94 5.75
CA PRO A 15 18.51 -42.56 5.43
C PRO A 15 17.85 -41.70 6.52
N LYS A 16 18.23 -41.90 7.79
CA LYS A 16 17.68 -41.10 8.90
C LYS A 16 18.21 -39.66 8.90
N PHE A 17 19.46 -39.44 8.53
CA PHE A 17 20.04 -38.09 8.42
C PHE A 17 19.53 -37.36 7.18
N ILE A 18 19.35 -38.05 6.07
CA ILE A 18 18.77 -37.49 4.85
C ILE A 18 17.31 -37.10 5.11
N ALA A 19 16.52 -37.95 5.77
CA ALA A 19 15.14 -37.65 6.11
C ALA A 19 15.03 -36.44 7.06
N LEU A 20 15.92 -36.33 8.06
CA LEU A 20 15.96 -35.18 8.96
C LEU A 20 16.38 -33.90 8.22
N SER A 21 17.33 -33.95 7.31
CA SER A 21 17.76 -32.80 6.50
C SER A 21 16.68 -32.31 5.58
N VAL A 22 15.93 -33.21 4.93
CA VAL A 22 14.80 -32.87 4.06
C VAL A 22 13.65 -32.25 4.89
N LEU A 23 13.39 -32.76 6.10
CA LEU A 23 12.38 -32.20 6.99
C LEU A 23 12.74 -30.78 7.44
N ILE A 24 14.01 -30.53 7.78
CA ILE A 24 14.46 -29.18 8.16
C ILE A 24 14.43 -28.22 6.97
N LEU A 25 14.76 -28.68 5.78
CA LEU A 25 14.74 -27.86 4.56
C LEU A 25 13.30 -27.48 4.15
N SER A 26 12.33 -28.37 4.37
CA SER A 26 10.92 -28.07 4.12
C SER A 26 10.31 -27.07 5.11
N LEU A 27 10.84 -26.97 6.33
CA LEU A 27 10.44 -25.97 7.32
C LEU A 27 11.01 -24.58 7.05
N LEU A 28 12.02 -24.46 6.18
CA LEU A 28 12.63 -23.19 5.74
C LEU A 28 12.05 -22.68 4.42
N ALA A 29 11.08 -23.38 3.84
CA ALA A 29 10.39 -22.89 2.65
C ALA A 29 9.68 -21.57 2.99
N PRO A 30 9.88 -20.50 2.22
CA PRO A 30 9.15 -19.27 2.43
C PRO A 30 7.65 -19.55 2.31
N ILE A 31 6.91 -19.26 3.36
CA ILE A 31 5.45 -19.28 3.31
C ILE A 31 5.07 -18.14 2.36
N PRO A 32 4.32 -18.38 1.27
CA PRO A 32 3.83 -17.30 0.43
C PRO A 32 2.99 -16.38 1.32
N SER A 33 3.48 -15.16 1.54
CA SER A 33 2.70 -14.11 2.16
C SER A 33 1.63 -13.72 1.15
N HIS A 34 0.41 -14.15 1.37
CA HIS A 34 -0.72 -13.55 0.68
C HIS A 34 -0.89 -12.17 1.29
N GLY A 35 -0.80 -11.13 0.49
CA GLY A 35 -1.10 -9.77 0.93
C GLY A 35 -2.48 -9.72 1.56
N ALA A 36 -2.67 -8.85 2.55
CA ALA A 36 -3.99 -8.63 3.14
C ALA A 36 -4.95 -8.16 2.03
N LYS A 37 -6.18 -8.66 2.08
CA LYS A 37 -7.22 -8.16 1.16
C LYS A 37 -7.80 -6.86 1.68
N GLY A 38 -8.12 -5.96 0.79
CA GLY A 38 -8.77 -4.71 1.10
C GLY A 38 -9.58 -4.20 -0.09
N TYR A 39 -9.98 -2.96 -0.02
CA TYR A 39 -10.80 -2.34 -1.06
C TYR A 39 -10.09 -1.12 -1.63
N ARG A 40 -10.20 -0.92 -2.94
CA ARG A 40 -9.87 0.34 -3.59
C ARG A 40 -11.16 1.08 -3.91
N TYR A 41 -11.20 2.37 -3.56
CA TYR A 41 -12.41 3.19 -3.66
C TYR A 41 -12.06 4.67 -3.52
N TRP A 42 -13.06 5.54 -3.74
CA TRP A 42 -12.94 6.96 -3.45
C TRP A 42 -13.14 7.22 -1.96
N GLY A 43 -12.06 7.50 -1.23
CA GLY A 43 -12.07 7.99 0.14
C GLY A 43 -12.47 9.46 0.17
N TYR A 44 -13.35 9.82 1.11
CA TYR A 44 -13.82 11.18 1.30
C TYR A 44 -13.32 11.78 2.61
N PHE A 45 -12.80 12.98 2.53
CA PHE A 45 -12.18 13.71 3.63
C PHE A 45 -12.71 15.14 3.68
N GLN A 46 -12.73 15.70 4.87
CA GLN A 46 -13.22 17.05 5.11
C GLN A 46 -12.24 17.81 6.00
N ALA A 47 -12.15 19.11 5.78
CA ALA A 47 -11.50 20.05 6.70
C ALA A 47 -12.38 21.27 6.85
N THR A 48 -12.79 21.56 8.09
CA THR A 48 -13.57 22.77 8.39
C THR A 48 -12.69 24.01 8.30
N ALA A 49 -13.30 25.16 8.11
CA ALA A 49 -12.61 26.43 7.99
C ALA A 49 -11.50 26.63 9.05
N GLY A 50 -10.28 26.86 8.59
CA GLY A 50 -9.09 27.03 9.43
C GLY A 50 -8.44 25.75 9.94
N ALA A 51 -8.95 24.56 9.60
CA ALA A 51 -8.27 23.30 9.87
C ALA A 51 -7.04 23.17 8.97
N SER A 52 -5.96 22.58 9.50
CA SER A 52 -4.71 22.31 8.81
C SER A 52 -4.49 20.82 8.50
N SER A 53 -5.49 19.99 8.76
CA SER A 53 -5.40 18.54 8.55
C SER A 53 -6.75 17.97 8.12
N TRP A 54 -6.70 16.91 7.37
CA TRP A 54 -7.87 16.17 6.92
C TRP A 54 -8.51 15.34 8.03
N THR A 55 -9.83 15.25 8.00
CA THR A 55 -10.62 14.30 8.79
C THR A 55 -11.36 13.38 7.83
N ALA A 56 -11.20 12.07 7.99
CA ALA A 56 -11.97 11.12 7.19
C ALA A 56 -13.46 11.28 7.49
N ALA A 57 -14.26 11.45 6.45
CA ALA A 57 -15.70 11.58 6.60
C ALA A 57 -16.32 10.20 6.93
N MET A 58 -17.06 10.16 8.03
CA MET A 58 -17.76 8.93 8.48
C MET A 58 -19.14 8.77 7.82
N THR A 59 -19.59 9.80 7.13
CA THR A 59 -20.82 9.82 6.36
C THR A 59 -20.52 10.17 4.91
N GLY A 60 -21.41 9.84 3.98
CA GLY A 60 -21.26 10.27 2.59
C GLY A 60 -21.29 11.80 2.45
N PRO A 61 -21.07 12.34 1.24
CA PRO A 61 -20.91 13.78 0.99
C PRO A 61 -22.26 14.53 1.02
N SER A 62 -23.13 14.17 1.97
CA SER A 62 -24.47 14.75 2.17
C SER A 62 -24.53 15.77 3.31
N VAL A 63 -23.40 16.08 3.90
CA VAL A 63 -23.28 17.08 4.97
C VAL A 63 -23.15 18.47 4.34
N GLU A 64 -23.91 19.45 4.88
CA GLU A 64 -23.85 20.84 4.46
C GLU A 64 -22.45 21.42 4.69
N VAL A 65 -21.89 22.05 3.66
CA VAL A 65 -20.59 22.73 3.69
C VAL A 65 -20.74 24.22 3.94
N LYS A 66 -19.69 24.85 4.41
CA LYS A 66 -19.66 26.29 4.76
C LYS A 66 -18.55 27.01 4.00
N ASP A 67 -18.64 28.34 3.94
CA ASP A 67 -17.56 29.15 3.39
C ASP A 67 -16.29 28.95 4.21
N GLY A 68 -15.20 28.59 3.56
CA GLY A 68 -13.93 28.30 4.19
C GLY A 68 -13.63 26.82 4.42
N ASP A 69 -14.59 25.92 4.21
CA ASP A 69 -14.35 24.47 4.28
C ASP A 69 -13.55 23.99 3.06
N VAL A 70 -12.89 22.86 3.22
CA VAL A 70 -12.17 22.16 2.13
C VAL A 70 -12.64 20.70 2.08
N GLU A 71 -13.06 20.28 0.88
CA GLU A 71 -13.49 18.94 0.57
C GLU A 71 -12.37 18.17 -0.14
N GLY A 72 -12.08 16.96 0.31
CA GLY A 72 -10.99 16.14 -0.20
C GLY A 72 -11.45 14.77 -0.66
N TRP A 73 -11.02 14.36 -1.83
CA TRP A 73 -11.26 13.04 -2.39
C TRP A 73 -9.94 12.38 -2.76
N THR A 74 -9.78 11.12 -2.39
CA THR A 74 -8.59 10.35 -2.78
C THR A 74 -9.00 8.96 -3.24
N PHE A 75 -8.51 8.53 -4.41
CA PHE A 75 -8.65 7.12 -4.80
C PHE A 75 -7.64 6.31 -4.01
N VAL A 76 -8.12 5.44 -3.13
CA VAL A 76 -7.30 4.78 -2.11
C VAL A 76 -7.49 3.28 -2.09
N PHE A 77 -6.50 2.58 -1.58
CA PHE A 77 -6.63 1.24 -1.01
C PHE A 77 -6.72 1.36 0.51
N SER A 78 -7.60 0.58 1.13
CA SER A 78 -7.60 0.39 2.57
C SER A 78 -8.05 -1.03 2.94
N SER A 79 -7.63 -1.46 4.13
CA SER A 79 -8.02 -2.75 4.73
C SER A 79 -8.27 -2.56 6.23
N ASN A 80 -8.52 -3.63 6.96
CA ASN A 80 -8.64 -3.57 8.41
C ASN A 80 -7.35 -3.07 9.09
N ASP A 81 -6.19 -3.33 8.47
CA ASP A 81 -4.87 -3.03 9.02
C ASP A 81 -4.24 -1.78 8.38
N ILE A 82 -4.74 -1.37 7.20
CA ILE A 82 -4.21 -0.25 6.42
C ILE A 82 -5.30 0.81 6.28
N PRO A 83 -5.18 1.96 6.95
CA PRO A 83 -6.14 3.04 6.82
C PRO A 83 -6.07 3.69 5.44
N ALA A 84 -7.18 4.29 5.01
CA ALA A 84 -7.20 5.15 3.82
C ALA A 84 -6.24 6.33 3.98
N VAL A 85 -5.47 6.62 2.94
CA VAL A 85 -4.58 7.78 2.91
C VAL A 85 -5.36 9.05 2.55
N THR A 86 -4.97 10.17 3.14
CA THR A 86 -5.54 11.49 2.83
C THR A 86 -5.02 12.00 1.49
N PRO A 87 -5.68 13.00 0.87
CA PRO A 87 -5.12 13.70 -0.29
C PRO A 87 -3.69 14.21 -0.01
N MET A 88 -2.81 14.20 -1.01
CA MET A 88 -1.42 14.64 -0.88
C MET A 88 -1.28 16.13 -0.54
N MET A 89 -2.24 16.96 -0.94
CA MET A 89 -2.27 18.39 -0.62
C MET A 89 -2.93 18.61 0.74
N ASP A 90 -2.34 19.46 1.57
CA ASP A 90 -2.97 19.91 2.81
C ASP A 90 -4.25 20.74 2.52
N PRO A 91 -5.26 20.72 3.40
CA PRO A 91 -6.52 21.45 3.21
C PRO A 91 -6.38 22.96 3.48
N ASP A 92 -5.57 23.63 2.69
CA ASP A 92 -5.35 25.08 2.83
C ASP A 92 -6.35 25.88 1.99
N PHE A 93 -7.44 26.30 2.64
CA PHE A 93 -8.45 27.15 2.01
C PHE A 93 -7.86 28.44 1.42
N THR A 94 -6.88 29.07 2.09
CA THR A 94 -6.30 30.33 1.61
C THR A 94 -5.55 30.12 0.32
N THR A 95 -4.79 29.02 0.19
CA THR A 95 -4.12 28.65 -1.04
C THR A 95 -5.10 28.37 -2.17
N LEU A 96 -6.20 27.66 -1.85
CA LEU A 96 -7.20 27.28 -2.86
C LEU A 96 -8.11 28.45 -3.28
N CYS A 97 -8.62 29.22 -2.30
CA CYS A 97 -9.71 30.16 -2.51
C CYS A 97 -9.36 31.63 -2.20
N GLY A 98 -8.12 31.92 -1.76
CA GLY A 98 -7.76 33.27 -1.30
C GLY A 98 -7.96 34.38 -2.32
N GLU A 99 -7.86 34.07 -3.62
CA GLU A 99 -8.08 35.03 -4.72
C GLU A 99 -9.53 35.02 -5.24
N THR A 100 -10.38 34.10 -4.80
CA THR A 100 -11.77 34.00 -5.22
C THR A 100 -12.64 34.97 -4.42
N PRO A 101 -13.32 35.94 -5.05
CA PRO A 101 -14.10 36.92 -4.33
C PRO A 101 -15.37 36.32 -3.73
N GLU A 102 -15.76 36.84 -2.58
CA GLU A 102 -17.06 36.50 -1.97
C GLU A 102 -18.23 36.98 -2.85
N THR A 103 -19.24 36.14 -2.97
CA THR A 103 -20.46 36.42 -3.74
C THR A 103 -21.67 36.26 -2.84
N SER A 104 -22.59 37.23 -2.88
CA SER A 104 -23.82 37.19 -2.07
C SER A 104 -24.65 35.94 -2.37
N GLY A 105 -25.04 35.21 -1.33
CA GLY A 105 -25.81 33.97 -1.46
C GLY A 105 -24.99 32.71 -1.79
N LYS A 106 -23.71 32.87 -2.05
CA LYS A 106 -22.78 31.78 -2.36
C LYS A 106 -21.81 31.54 -1.19
N ILE A 107 -21.16 30.41 -1.24
CA ILE A 107 -20.03 30.03 -0.41
C ILE A 107 -18.88 29.54 -1.30
N ARG A 108 -17.66 29.72 -0.82
CA ARG A 108 -16.42 29.21 -1.45
C ARG A 108 -15.98 27.98 -0.66
N VAL A 109 -15.72 26.91 -1.36
CA VAL A 109 -15.23 25.66 -0.78
C VAL A 109 -14.01 25.23 -1.56
N GLY A 110 -12.91 24.95 -0.88
CA GLY A 110 -11.73 24.35 -1.51
C GLY A 110 -12.06 22.90 -1.90
N LEU A 111 -11.67 22.49 -3.10
CA LEU A 111 -11.82 21.10 -3.55
C LEU A 111 -10.45 20.53 -3.94
N VAL A 112 -10.14 19.35 -3.41
CA VAL A 112 -8.92 18.61 -3.69
C VAL A 112 -9.29 17.20 -4.12
N VAL A 113 -8.83 16.76 -5.31
CA VAL A 113 -9.08 15.42 -5.82
C VAL A 113 -7.76 14.78 -6.21
N ASP A 114 -7.39 13.75 -5.46
CA ASP A 114 -6.19 12.94 -5.65
C ASP A 114 -6.59 11.59 -6.27
N PHE A 115 -6.16 11.34 -7.49
CA PHE A 115 -6.52 10.14 -8.24
C PHE A 115 -5.74 8.90 -7.82
N GLY A 116 -4.91 9.00 -6.78
CA GLY A 116 -4.17 7.89 -6.19
C GLY A 116 -2.94 7.47 -7.00
N ALA A 117 -2.28 6.44 -6.51
CA ALA A 117 -1.07 5.90 -7.10
C ALA A 117 -1.36 4.89 -8.22
N GLY A 118 -0.44 4.72 -9.15
CA GLY A 118 -0.59 3.81 -10.28
C GLY A 118 -0.70 2.34 -9.88
N ASN A 119 -0.08 1.94 -8.76
CA ASN A 119 -0.11 0.56 -8.25
C ASN A 119 -1.48 0.12 -7.69
N ILE A 120 -2.41 1.05 -7.47
CA ILE A 120 -3.78 0.75 -7.09
C ILE A 120 -4.77 0.97 -8.24
N ALA A 121 -4.31 1.43 -9.40
CA ALA A 121 -5.18 1.65 -10.56
C ALA A 121 -5.83 0.34 -11.03
N PRO A 122 -7.07 0.39 -11.56
CA PRO A 122 -7.63 -0.75 -12.28
C PRO A 122 -6.79 -1.15 -13.47
N ASP A 123 -6.84 -2.43 -13.84
CA ASP A 123 -6.07 -2.98 -14.95
C ASP A 123 -6.31 -2.20 -16.25
N GLY A 124 -5.23 -1.68 -16.81
CA GLY A 124 -5.26 -0.92 -18.06
C GLY A 124 -5.73 0.54 -17.93
N GLU A 125 -6.00 1.01 -16.72
CA GLU A 125 -6.30 2.41 -16.44
C GLU A 125 -5.07 3.15 -15.89
N ILE A 126 -5.03 4.44 -16.12
CA ILE A 126 -4.01 5.35 -15.58
C ILE A 126 -4.75 6.40 -14.77
N PRO A 127 -4.33 6.66 -13.51
CA PRO A 127 -4.91 7.75 -12.72
C PRO A 127 -4.83 9.09 -13.46
N ASN A 128 -5.88 9.89 -13.34
CA ASN A 128 -5.84 11.26 -13.84
C ASN A 128 -4.83 12.11 -13.06
N GLU A 129 -4.49 13.28 -13.60
CA GLU A 129 -3.69 14.26 -12.88
C GLU A 129 -4.44 14.77 -11.65
N PHE A 130 -3.68 15.11 -10.62
CA PHE A 130 -4.19 15.75 -9.41
C PHE A 130 -4.99 17.01 -9.74
N PHE A 131 -6.16 17.18 -9.10
CA PHE A 131 -7.03 18.33 -9.29
C PHE A 131 -7.19 19.11 -7.98
N SER A 132 -7.10 20.43 -8.06
CA SER A 132 -7.45 21.31 -6.94
C SER A 132 -8.00 22.63 -7.46
N ASP A 133 -9.07 23.12 -6.84
CA ASP A 133 -9.71 24.38 -7.25
C ASP A 133 -10.52 24.99 -6.10
N CYS A 134 -10.95 26.24 -6.29
CA CYS A 134 -11.94 26.89 -5.47
C CYS A 134 -13.32 26.81 -6.11
N VAL A 135 -14.23 26.10 -5.51
CA VAL A 135 -15.58 25.89 -6.03
C VAL A 135 -16.56 26.85 -5.33
N VAL A 136 -17.36 27.57 -6.13
CA VAL A 136 -18.36 28.51 -5.62
C VAL A 136 -19.76 27.93 -5.80
N VAL A 137 -20.40 27.57 -4.69
CA VAL A 137 -21.72 26.94 -4.69
C VAL A 137 -22.74 27.76 -3.91
N ASP A 138 -24.01 27.39 -3.94
CA ASP A 138 -25.07 28.04 -3.16
C ASP A 138 -24.91 27.73 -1.66
N LYS A 139 -25.35 28.65 -0.80
CA LYS A 139 -25.48 28.36 0.64
C LYS A 139 -26.47 27.21 0.84
N GLY A 140 -26.09 26.25 1.69
CA GLY A 140 -26.89 25.04 1.94
C GLY A 140 -26.51 23.88 1.02
N SER A 141 -25.55 24.06 0.11
CA SER A 141 -24.96 22.96 -0.67
C SER A 141 -24.25 21.96 0.24
N VAL A 142 -24.20 20.71 -0.21
CA VAL A 142 -23.50 19.61 0.46
C VAL A 142 -22.19 19.27 -0.28
N GLY A 143 -21.35 18.44 0.31
CA GLY A 143 -20.06 18.07 -0.29
C GLY A 143 -20.19 17.47 -1.70
N LEU A 144 -21.28 16.75 -1.98
CA LEU A 144 -21.55 16.23 -3.33
C LEU A 144 -21.78 17.35 -4.35
N ASP A 145 -22.54 18.39 -3.98
CA ASP A 145 -22.79 19.53 -4.86
C ASP A 145 -21.49 20.26 -5.24
N VAL A 146 -20.53 20.32 -4.29
CA VAL A 146 -19.20 20.90 -4.54
C VAL A 146 -18.44 20.08 -5.57
N LEU A 147 -18.43 18.75 -5.43
CA LEU A 147 -17.76 17.85 -6.36
C LEU A 147 -18.37 17.91 -7.75
N GLU A 148 -19.71 17.82 -7.84
CA GLU A 148 -20.46 17.83 -9.10
C GLU A 148 -20.40 19.18 -9.82
N ALA A 149 -20.20 20.29 -9.09
CA ALA A 149 -20.01 21.60 -9.69
C ALA A 149 -18.67 21.74 -10.45
N ALA A 150 -17.68 20.93 -10.08
CA ALA A 150 -16.33 20.99 -10.65
C ALA A 150 -16.02 19.85 -11.63
N LEU A 151 -16.50 18.64 -11.36
CA LEU A 151 -16.11 17.42 -12.08
C LEU A 151 -17.31 16.51 -12.33
N ASP A 152 -17.22 15.71 -13.40
CA ASP A 152 -18.19 14.65 -13.67
C ASP A 152 -18.11 13.57 -12.59
N VAL A 153 -19.26 13.18 -12.04
CA VAL A 153 -19.38 12.19 -10.96
C VAL A 153 -20.23 10.99 -11.40
N ARG A 154 -19.72 9.80 -11.17
CA ARG A 154 -20.47 8.55 -11.32
C ARG A 154 -20.73 7.94 -9.96
N ALA A 155 -21.98 7.93 -9.54
CA ALA A 155 -22.44 7.28 -8.32
C ALA A 155 -23.04 5.91 -8.60
N GLY A 156 -22.90 4.98 -7.66
CA GLY A 156 -23.62 3.70 -7.64
C GLY A 156 -25.01 3.83 -7.01
N ASP A 157 -25.80 2.77 -7.10
CA ASP A 157 -27.18 2.72 -6.59
C ASP A 157 -27.29 2.99 -5.07
N SER A 158 -26.23 2.74 -4.32
CA SER A 158 -26.13 2.99 -2.88
C SER A 158 -25.72 4.43 -2.51
N GLY A 159 -25.45 5.29 -3.50
CA GLY A 159 -24.88 6.61 -3.29
C GLY A 159 -23.37 6.63 -3.08
N LEU A 160 -22.69 5.48 -3.21
CA LEU A 160 -21.25 5.42 -3.21
C LEU A 160 -20.69 6.11 -4.46
N ILE A 161 -19.72 6.99 -4.31
CA ILE A 161 -19.02 7.58 -5.46
C ILE A 161 -18.10 6.53 -6.07
N CYS A 162 -18.40 6.19 -7.33
CA CYS A 162 -17.72 5.13 -8.08
C CYS A 162 -16.68 5.67 -9.06
N GLY A 163 -16.84 6.91 -9.52
CA GLY A 163 -15.90 7.53 -10.44
C GLY A 163 -15.99 9.04 -10.39
N ILE A 164 -14.83 9.70 -10.52
CA ILE A 164 -14.67 11.14 -10.59
C ILE A 164 -13.88 11.46 -11.85
N ALA A 165 -14.35 12.39 -12.67
CA ALA A 165 -13.74 12.76 -13.96
C ALA A 165 -13.42 11.53 -14.85
N GLY A 166 -14.36 10.54 -14.86
CA GLY A 166 -14.23 9.32 -15.65
C GLY A 166 -13.31 8.24 -15.08
N TYR A 167 -12.69 8.44 -13.91
CA TYR A 167 -11.79 7.48 -13.28
C TYR A 167 -12.33 7.01 -11.91
N PRO A 168 -12.24 5.69 -11.59
CA PRO A 168 -12.07 4.63 -12.57
C PRO A 168 -13.26 4.55 -13.53
N ALA A 169 -13.06 3.97 -14.72
CA ALA A 169 -14.04 4.03 -15.80
C ALA A 169 -15.33 3.25 -15.48
N SER A 170 -15.23 2.10 -14.81
CA SER A 170 -16.38 1.21 -14.60
C SER A 170 -16.48 0.64 -13.18
N GLU A 171 -15.39 0.54 -12.47
CA GLU A 171 -15.31 -0.09 -11.15
C GLU A 171 -16.00 0.76 -10.07
N CYS A 172 -16.46 0.10 -9.00
CA CYS A 172 -17.11 0.76 -7.87
C CYS A 172 -16.80 0.01 -6.56
N GLY A 173 -15.70 0.35 -5.92
CA GLY A 173 -15.29 -0.26 -4.65
C GLY A 173 -14.89 -1.73 -4.79
N ALA A 174 -13.82 -2.02 -5.54
CA ALA A 174 -13.36 -3.39 -5.76
C ALA A 174 -12.48 -3.92 -4.63
N GLU A 175 -12.69 -5.19 -4.28
CA GLU A 175 -11.76 -5.92 -3.42
C GLU A 175 -10.52 -6.30 -4.23
N ILE A 176 -9.35 -5.97 -3.72
CA ILE A 176 -8.05 -6.32 -4.32
C ILE A 176 -7.10 -6.85 -3.25
N ASP A 177 -6.06 -7.55 -3.67
CA ASP A 177 -4.93 -7.86 -2.79
C ASP A 177 -4.15 -6.58 -2.47
N GLU A 178 -3.50 -6.54 -1.31
CA GLU A 178 -2.65 -5.43 -0.91
C GLU A 178 -1.64 -5.10 -2.02
N PRO A 179 -1.64 -3.88 -2.55
CA PRO A 179 -0.74 -3.49 -3.62
C PRO A 179 0.71 -3.53 -3.12
N ALA A 180 1.61 -3.99 -3.98
CA ALA A 180 3.04 -3.91 -3.69
C ALA A 180 3.44 -2.45 -3.44
N ALA A 181 4.28 -2.22 -2.42
CA ALA A 181 4.85 -0.90 -2.21
C ALA A 181 5.55 -0.44 -3.50
N GLU A 182 5.27 0.77 -3.96
CA GLU A 182 6.03 1.34 -5.07
C GLU A 182 7.49 1.43 -4.64
N GLU A 183 8.38 0.77 -5.39
CA GLU A 183 9.81 1.04 -5.26
C GLU A 183 10.01 2.50 -5.67
N VAL A 184 10.24 3.35 -4.69
CA VAL A 184 10.73 4.71 -4.93
C VAL A 184 12.06 4.53 -5.65
N VAL A 185 12.06 4.67 -6.98
CA VAL A 185 13.30 4.78 -7.75
C VAL A 185 13.96 6.06 -7.26
N ALA A 186 14.77 5.92 -6.22
CA ALA A 186 15.66 6.98 -5.80
C ALA A 186 16.51 7.32 -7.02
N ILE A 187 16.29 8.50 -7.60
CA ILE A 187 17.21 9.09 -8.57
C ILE A 187 18.52 9.19 -7.82
N GLU A 188 19.42 8.27 -8.12
CA GLU A 188 20.75 8.18 -7.54
C GLU A 188 21.51 9.49 -7.83
N ALA A 189 21.47 10.39 -6.83
CA ALA A 189 22.56 11.34 -6.69
C ALA A 189 23.78 10.53 -6.26
N THR A 190 24.74 10.40 -7.13
CA THR A 190 26.04 9.75 -6.97
C THR A 190 26.60 9.96 -5.56
N ALA A 191 26.47 8.98 -4.68
CA ALA A 191 27.18 8.89 -3.42
C ALA A 191 27.73 7.46 -3.26
N GLU A 192 28.97 7.37 -2.81
CA GLU A 192 29.79 6.16 -2.66
C GLU A 192 29.08 4.95 -2.05
N PRO A 193 29.53 3.72 -2.35
CA PRO A 193 28.84 2.48 -1.94
C PRO A 193 28.98 2.25 -0.44
N GLU A 194 27.96 2.56 0.31
CA GLU A 194 27.80 2.05 1.66
C GLU A 194 27.39 0.58 1.59
N THR A 195 28.21 -0.29 2.15
CA THR A 195 28.05 -1.75 2.19
C THR A 195 26.80 -2.10 3.00
N SER A 196 25.70 -2.35 2.32
CA SER A 196 24.48 -2.92 2.91
C SER A 196 24.79 -4.35 3.38
N SER A 197 25.00 -4.53 4.68
CA SER A 197 25.17 -5.85 5.30
C SER A 197 23.83 -6.57 5.36
N SER A 198 23.57 -7.43 4.36
CA SER A 198 22.48 -8.39 4.37
C SER A 198 22.51 -9.22 5.66
N GLN A 199 21.47 -9.15 6.48
CA GLN A 199 21.32 -9.92 7.74
C GLN A 199 21.24 -11.45 7.54
N SER A 200 21.25 -11.93 6.32
CA SER A 200 21.30 -13.37 6.00
C SER A 200 22.70 -14.00 6.13
N ALA A 201 23.75 -13.20 6.15
CA ALA A 201 25.13 -13.71 6.29
C ALA A 201 25.40 -14.50 7.58
N PRO A 202 24.93 -14.10 8.79
CA PRO A 202 25.19 -14.87 10.01
C PRO A 202 24.47 -16.23 10.04
N ILE A 203 23.30 -16.34 9.41
CA ILE A 203 22.54 -17.60 9.38
C ILE A 203 23.22 -18.62 8.47
N LEU A 204 23.70 -18.20 7.30
CA LEU A 204 24.45 -19.06 6.37
C LEU A 204 25.75 -19.56 6.99
N LEU A 205 26.50 -18.70 7.70
CA LEU A 205 27.71 -19.06 8.40
C LEU A 205 27.45 -20.03 9.55
N ALA A 206 26.35 -19.87 10.30
CA ALA A 206 26.00 -20.78 11.38
C ALA A 206 25.63 -22.18 10.85
N VAL A 207 24.90 -22.27 9.74
CA VAL A 207 24.57 -23.54 9.10
C VAL A 207 25.82 -24.24 8.56
N LEU A 208 26.72 -23.48 7.93
CA LEU A 208 27.99 -24.03 7.42
C LEU A 208 28.88 -24.56 8.58
N ALA A 209 28.97 -23.82 9.69
CA ALA A 209 29.73 -24.24 10.87
C ALA A 209 29.17 -25.53 11.51
N LEU A 210 27.85 -25.68 11.57
CA LEU A 210 27.19 -26.92 12.04
C LEU A 210 27.51 -28.11 11.13
N PHE A 211 27.52 -27.92 9.83
CA PHE A 211 27.91 -28.96 8.86
C PHE A 211 29.36 -29.40 9.02
N LEU A 212 30.27 -28.45 9.17
CA LEU A 212 31.71 -28.73 9.37
C LEU A 212 31.97 -29.44 10.71
N LEU A 213 31.31 -29.02 11.78
CA LEU A 213 31.39 -29.67 13.09
C LEU A 213 30.87 -31.10 13.04
N SER A 214 29.74 -31.34 12.39
CA SER A 214 29.19 -32.71 12.27
C SER A 214 30.10 -33.61 11.45
N ALA A 215 30.69 -33.12 10.36
CA ALA A 215 31.65 -33.84 9.56
C ALA A 215 32.94 -34.16 10.35
N PHE A 216 33.43 -33.21 11.15
CA PHE A 216 34.60 -33.40 12.00
C PHE A 216 34.36 -34.46 13.09
N PHE A 217 33.23 -34.46 13.77
CA PHE A 217 32.89 -35.47 14.79
C PHE A 217 32.71 -36.87 14.18
N LEU A 218 32.14 -36.95 12.98
CA LEU A 218 32.00 -38.23 12.26
C LEU A 218 33.36 -38.79 11.83
N ASN A 219 34.27 -37.91 11.37
CA ASN A 219 35.60 -38.33 10.99
C ASN A 219 36.44 -38.78 12.20
N ARG A 220 36.33 -38.07 13.33
CA ARG A 220 37.03 -38.42 14.58
C ARG A 220 36.57 -39.74 15.20
N ARG A 221 35.28 -40.12 15.03
CA ARG A 221 34.76 -41.43 15.42
C ARG A 221 35.22 -42.58 14.52
N ARG A 222 35.69 -42.25 13.31
CA ARG A 222 36.16 -43.24 12.33
C ARG A 222 37.64 -43.58 12.48
N THR A 223 38.38 -42.76 13.23
CA THR A 223 39.85 -42.93 13.48
C THR A 223 40.18 -43.45 14.90
N ARG A 224 39.18 -43.75 15.69
CA ARG A 224 39.26 -44.51 16.94
C ARG A 224 38.56 -45.84 16.76
#